data_74380324ca321144e880e8ee3f7986ac
#
_entry.id   74380324ca321144e880e8ee3f7986ac
#
_cell.length_a   1.000
_cell.length_b   1.000
_cell.length_c   1.000
_cell.angle_alpha   90.00
_cell.angle_beta   90.00
_cell.angle_gamma   90.00
#
_symmetry.space_group_name_H-M   'P 1'
#
loop_
_entity.id
_entity.type
_entity.pdbx_description
1 polymer ?
#
loop_
_entity_poly.entity_id
_entity_poly.type
_entity_poly.pdbx_seq_one_letter_code
_entity_poly.pdbx_strand_id
1 'polypeptide(L)'
;MKKIIYSMMALAFSASVFTSCEDVPAPYNMTFDDSNVTPTPQPTTDLNTEATAWTVAEAVQKIQAGQTSNGEAYVKGVISAVTFYDANHKSITYYLSDNGTDQTLQVYSGKGLDGADFVAKTDLQVGQTVVVKGNLKSFTNKQGQTIMEIDRSSKIITINNSVNPTPQPTTDLNTEATAWTTTEAVQKIQAGQTSNGEAYVKG
;
A
#
# COMPACT_ATOMS: atom_id res chain seq x y z
N MET A 1 -1.98 -57.88 32.44
CA MET A 1 -2.17 -59.04 31.56
C MET A 1 -2.78 -58.55 30.25
N LYS A 2 -2.06 -58.85 29.15
CA LYS A 2 -2.62 -59.10 27.82
C LYS A 2 -2.98 -57.87 26.97
N LYS A 3 -2.63 -57.74 25.75
CA LYS A 3 -1.70 -58.41 24.79
C LYS A 3 -1.57 -57.44 23.64
N ILE A 4 -0.36 -57.26 23.23
CA ILE A 4 0.07 -56.48 22.04
C ILE A 4 -0.29 -57.34 20.81
N ILE A 5 -0.96 -56.74 19.83
CA ILE A 5 -1.08 -57.31 18.49
C ILE A 5 -0.43 -56.30 17.52
N TYR A 6 0.73 -56.66 17.02
CA TYR A 6 1.38 -55.98 15.92
C TYR A 6 0.73 -56.41 14.61
N SER A 7 0.22 -55.45 13.85
CA SER A 7 -0.12 -55.67 12.44
C SER A 7 0.92 -54.97 11.57
N MET A 8 1.83 -55.75 11.04
CA MET A 8 2.72 -55.34 9.95
C MET A 8 1.89 -55.19 8.70
N MET A 9 1.80 -54.00 8.14
CA MET A 9 1.31 -53.77 6.82
C MET A 9 2.47 -53.35 5.94
N ALA A 10 2.89 -54.30 5.09
CA ALA A 10 3.91 -54.11 4.07
C ALA A 10 3.43 -53.11 3.01
N LEU A 11 4.10 -51.96 2.89
CA LEU A 11 3.91 -51.05 1.76
C LEU A 11 4.78 -51.52 0.60
N ALA A 12 4.12 -51.97 -0.46
CA ALA A 12 4.76 -52.19 -1.74
C ALA A 12 5.03 -50.88 -2.43
N PHE A 13 6.29 -50.54 -2.60
CA PHE A 13 6.74 -49.42 -3.44
C PHE A 13 6.61 -49.85 -4.93
N SER A 14 5.67 -49.30 -5.64
CA SER A 14 5.62 -49.34 -7.09
C SER A 14 6.42 -48.14 -7.65
N ALA A 15 7.63 -48.41 -8.13
CA ALA A 15 8.43 -47.46 -8.87
C ALA A 15 7.84 -47.34 -10.29
N SER A 16 7.14 -46.26 -10.58
CA SER A 16 6.76 -45.88 -11.94
C SER A 16 7.95 -45.18 -12.61
N VAL A 17 8.64 -45.89 -13.47
CA VAL A 17 9.63 -45.36 -14.41
C VAL A 17 8.87 -44.52 -15.45
N PHE A 18 9.03 -43.22 -15.40
CA PHE A 18 8.64 -42.35 -16.51
C PHE A 18 9.70 -42.47 -17.59
N THR A 19 9.38 -43.24 -18.62
CA THR A 19 10.13 -43.22 -19.88
C THR A 19 9.86 -41.87 -20.55
N SER A 20 10.88 -41.06 -20.63
CA SER A 20 10.94 -39.87 -21.45
C SER A 20 10.77 -40.26 -22.91
N CYS A 21 9.65 -39.94 -23.52
CA CYS A 21 9.51 -39.92 -24.96
C CYS A 21 10.19 -38.65 -25.48
N GLU A 22 11.37 -38.90 -26.04
CA GLU A 22 12.08 -37.98 -26.90
C GLU A 22 11.50 -38.13 -28.32
N ASP A 23 10.51 -37.29 -28.63
CA ASP A 23 10.15 -36.99 -30.00
C ASP A 23 9.84 -35.48 -30.03
N VAL A 24 10.90 -34.71 -30.28
CA VAL A 24 10.79 -33.31 -30.65
C VAL A 24 10.67 -33.24 -32.18
N PRO A 25 9.51 -33.03 -32.78
CA PRO A 25 9.42 -32.72 -34.19
C PRO A 25 10.06 -31.34 -34.44
N ALA A 26 10.88 -31.30 -35.52
CA ALA A 26 11.61 -30.14 -35.99
C ALA A 26 10.74 -28.89 -36.25
N PRO A 27 11.33 -27.74 -36.43
CA PRO A 27 10.93 -26.44 -35.90
C PRO A 27 9.60 -25.96 -36.43
N TYR A 28 8.66 -25.75 -35.52
CA TYR A 28 7.49 -24.94 -35.83
C TYR A 28 7.94 -23.49 -36.03
N ASN A 29 7.77 -23.02 -37.27
CA ASN A 29 7.79 -21.59 -37.53
C ASN A 29 6.61 -20.95 -36.79
N MET A 30 6.83 -20.49 -35.59
CA MET A 30 5.87 -19.61 -34.90
C MET A 30 6.00 -18.24 -35.52
N THR A 31 5.14 -17.91 -36.44
CA THR A 31 4.82 -16.51 -36.74
C THR A 31 4.03 -16.02 -35.54
N PHE A 32 4.69 -15.21 -34.70
CA PHE A 32 4.00 -14.48 -33.63
C PHE A 32 3.14 -13.40 -34.28
N ASP A 33 1.83 -13.66 -34.37
CA ASP A 33 0.86 -12.61 -34.63
C ASP A 33 0.70 -11.80 -33.35
N ASP A 34 1.31 -10.60 -33.36
CA ASP A 34 1.53 -9.72 -32.22
C ASP A 34 0.26 -8.94 -31.82
N SER A 35 -0.94 -9.46 -32.12
CA SER A 35 -2.16 -8.69 -32.00
C SER A 35 -3.05 -9.04 -30.80
N ASN A 36 -2.76 -10.03 -29.96
CA ASN A 36 -3.60 -10.30 -28.81
C ASN A 36 -2.97 -11.18 -27.72
N VAL A 37 -1.80 -10.82 -27.22
CA VAL A 37 -1.30 -11.42 -25.99
C VAL A 37 -1.75 -10.53 -24.84
N THR A 38 -2.93 -10.84 -24.30
CA THR A 38 -3.21 -10.46 -22.91
C THR A 38 -2.10 -11.09 -22.07
N PRO A 39 -1.24 -10.31 -21.38
CA PRO A 39 -0.22 -10.91 -20.55
C PRO A 39 -0.91 -11.78 -19.51
N THR A 40 -0.73 -13.09 -19.64
CA THR A 40 -1.06 -14.02 -18.56
C THR A 40 -0.31 -13.52 -17.35
N PRO A 41 -0.97 -13.25 -16.21
CA PRO A 41 -0.26 -12.85 -15.02
C PRO A 41 0.74 -13.95 -14.68
N GLN A 42 2.03 -13.68 -14.93
CA GLN A 42 3.12 -14.49 -14.44
C GLN A 42 2.92 -14.57 -12.93
N PRO A 43 3.03 -15.75 -12.30
CA PRO A 43 2.98 -15.83 -10.85
C PRO A 43 4.13 -14.96 -10.33
N THR A 44 3.84 -13.75 -9.98
CA THR A 44 4.75 -12.89 -9.24
C THR A 44 4.97 -13.62 -7.92
N THR A 45 6.17 -14.13 -7.71
CA THR A 45 6.64 -14.43 -6.36
C THR A 45 6.33 -13.18 -5.56
N ASP A 46 5.44 -13.33 -4.58
CA ASP A 46 4.91 -12.24 -3.76
C ASP A 46 6.02 -11.77 -2.80
N LEU A 47 7.13 -11.31 -3.40
CA LEU A 47 8.29 -10.80 -2.71
C LEU A 47 7.96 -9.39 -2.24
N ASN A 48 7.45 -9.32 -1.02
CA ASN A 48 7.25 -8.05 -0.36
C ASN A 48 8.60 -7.49 0.13
N THR A 49 9.10 -6.52 -0.60
CA THR A 49 10.33 -5.78 -0.31
C THR A 49 10.04 -4.28 -0.31
N GLU A 50 11.02 -3.45 0.01
CA GLU A 50 10.86 -2.01 -0.11
C GLU A 50 10.45 -1.57 -1.53
N ALA A 51 11.09 -2.15 -2.55
CA ALA A 51 10.84 -1.82 -3.96
C ALA A 51 9.47 -2.35 -4.45
N THR A 52 9.00 -3.45 -3.87
CA THR A 52 7.73 -4.13 -4.18
C THR A 52 6.76 -4.07 -2.99
N ALA A 53 6.80 -2.98 -2.25
CA ALA A 53 5.92 -2.77 -1.10
C ALA A 53 4.45 -2.87 -1.53
N TRP A 54 3.65 -3.59 -0.73
CA TRP A 54 2.21 -3.70 -0.98
C TRP A 54 1.53 -2.35 -0.90
N THR A 55 0.51 -2.15 -1.70
CA THR A 55 -0.45 -1.07 -1.54
C THR A 55 -1.22 -1.23 -0.24
N VAL A 56 -1.90 -0.18 0.21
CA VAL A 56 -2.75 -0.27 1.41
C VAL A 56 -3.89 -1.26 1.20
N ALA A 57 -4.50 -1.30 0.02
CA ALA A 57 -5.56 -2.24 -0.31
C ALA A 57 -5.07 -3.71 -0.25
N GLU A 58 -3.89 -4.01 -0.81
CA GLU A 58 -3.29 -5.35 -0.75
C GLU A 58 -2.99 -5.76 0.70
N ALA A 59 -2.41 -4.85 1.50
CA ALA A 59 -2.13 -5.13 2.91
C ALA A 59 -3.41 -5.45 3.70
N VAL A 60 -4.48 -4.69 3.49
CA VAL A 60 -5.79 -4.94 4.11
C VAL A 60 -6.37 -6.28 3.69
N GLN A 61 -6.30 -6.64 2.40
CA GLN A 61 -6.73 -7.95 1.91
C GLN A 61 -5.97 -9.10 2.56
N LYS A 62 -4.64 -8.97 2.71
CA LYS A 62 -3.79 -9.95 3.41
C LYS A 62 -4.21 -10.11 4.88
N ILE A 63 -4.49 -9.02 5.58
CA ILE A 63 -4.97 -9.07 6.97
C ILE A 63 -6.33 -9.78 7.04
N GLN A 64 -7.28 -9.44 6.16
CA GLN A 64 -8.61 -10.04 6.11
C GLN A 64 -8.58 -11.53 5.78
N ALA A 65 -7.66 -11.95 4.93
CA ALA A 65 -7.46 -13.36 4.58
C ALA A 65 -6.71 -14.16 5.65
N GLY A 66 -6.31 -13.54 6.77
CA GLY A 66 -5.48 -14.16 7.79
C GLY A 66 -4.05 -14.48 7.31
N GLN A 67 -3.64 -13.90 6.19
CA GLN A 67 -2.31 -14.04 5.60
C GLN A 67 -1.36 -12.97 6.15
N THR A 68 -1.43 -12.74 7.45
CA THR A 68 -0.44 -11.91 8.12
C THR A 68 0.89 -12.64 8.09
N SER A 69 1.88 -12.02 7.49
CA SER A 69 3.21 -12.60 7.36
C SER A 69 3.75 -13.00 8.75
N ASN A 70 4.42 -14.14 8.84
CA ASN A 70 5.20 -14.50 10.03
C ASN A 70 6.42 -13.56 10.21
N GLY A 71 6.28 -12.30 9.82
CA GLY A 71 7.32 -11.29 9.82
C GLY A 71 6.81 -9.92 9.39
N GLU A 72 7.71 -8.98 9.31
CA GLU A 72 7.43 -7.61 8.92
C GLU A 72 7.14 -7.50 7.40
N ALA A 73 6.09 -6.78 7.05
CA ALA A 73 5.75 -6.45 5.68
C ALA A 73 6.09 -4.99 5.36
N TYR A 74 6.36 -4.71 4.09
CA TYR A 74 6.51 -3.37 3.55
C TYR A 74 5.18 -2.93 2.94
N VAL A 75 4.66 -1.80 3.37
CA VAL A 75 3.42 -1.20 2.85
C VAL A 75 3.68 0.23 2.41
N LYS A 76 3.32 0.54 1.17
CA LYS A 76 3.37 1.87 0.61
C LYS A 76 1.99 2.52 0.66
N GLY A 77 1.93 3.75 1.13
CA GLY A 77 0.67 4.50 1.17
C GLY A 77 0.91 5.99 1.37
N VAL A 78 -0.18 6.75 1.26
CA VAL A 78 -0.21 8.18 1.55
C VAL A 78 -0.76 8.36 2.96
N ILE A 79 -0.11 9.21 3.76
CA ILE A 79 -0.61 9.57 5.10
C ILE A 79 -1.91 10.36 4.95
N SER A 80 -3.02 9.78 5.36
CA SER A 80 -4.36 10.37 5.27
C SER A 80 -4.81 11.06 6.56
N ALA A 81 -4.26 10.67 7.71
CA ALA A 81 -4.49 11.32 8.99
C ALA A 81 -3.33 11.07 9.95
N VAL A 82 -2.96 12.08 10.73
CA VAL A 82 -2.04 11.94 11.86
C VAL A 82 -2.85 12.15 13.14
N THR A 83 -3.02 11.10 13.95
CA THR A 83 -3.99 11.12 15.06
C THR A 83 -3.36 11.41 16.41
N PHE A 84 -2.31 10.69 16.77
CA PHE A 84 -1.77 10.77 18.13
C PHE A 84 -0.23 10.71 18.12
N TYR A 85 0.40 11.52 18.99
CA TYR A 85 1.82 11.44 19.31
C TYR A 85 1.99 10.97 20.75
N ASP A 86 2.73 9.90 20.96
CA ASP A 86 3.08 9.37 22.27
C ASP A 86 4.47 9.87 22.66
N ALA A 87 4.51 10.83 23.59
CA ALA A 87 5.75 11.41 24.07
C ALA A 87 6.62 10.42 24.87
N ASN A 88 6.02 9.42 25.53
CA ASN A 88 6.76 8.42 26.30
C ASN A 88 7.48 7.43 25.38
N HIS A 89 6.81 7.02 24.29
CA HIS A 89 7.36 6.09 23.32
C HIS A 89 7.98 6.81 22.12
N LYS A 90 7.83 8.15 22.03
CA LYS A 90 8.30 8.98 20.91
C LYS A 90 7.87 8.41 19.57
N SER A 91 6.61 8.06 19.47
CA SER A 91 5.98 7.38 18.34
C SER A 91 4.72 8.10 17.91
N ILE A 92 4.31 7.91 16.66
CA ILE A 92 3.09 8.50 16.11
C ILE A 92 2.15 7.41 15.66
N THR A 93 0.84 7.62 15.93
CA THR A 93 -0.25 6.83 15.34
C THR A 93 -0.86 7.63 14.21
N TYR A 94 -0.95 7.03 13.03
CA TYR A 94 -1.43 7.68 11.82
C TYR A 94 -2.12 6.66 10.91
N TYR A 95 -2.81 7.14 9.88
CA TYR A 95 -3.50 6.32 8.90
C TYR A 95 -2.86 6.44 7.52
N LEU A 96 -2.85 5.32 6.80
CA LEU A 96 -2.44 5.22 5.41
C LEU A 96 -3.65 4.88 4.54
N SER A 97 -3.62 5.39 3.32
CA SER A 97 -4.53 5.00 2.24
C SER A 97 -3.84 5.11 0.89
N ASP A 98 -4.44 4.49 -0.13
CA ASP A 98 -3.94 4.58 -1.50
C ASP A 98 -4.34 5.91 -2.15
N ASN A 99 -5.45 6.53 -1.71
CA ASN A 99 -5.99 7.79 -2.27
C ASN A 99 -5.64 9.05 -1.45
N GLY A 100 -5.00 8.90 -0.29
CA GLY A 100 -4.61 10.02 0.59
C GLY A 100 -5.75 10.63 1.42
N THR A 101 -6.97 10.11 1.35
CA THR A 101 -8.15 10.66 2.03
C THR A 101 -8.78 9.69 3.03
N ASP A 102 -8.89 8.42 2.69
CA ASP A 102 -9.54 7.43 3.53
C ASP A 102 -8.63 6.99 4.68
N GLN A 103 -9.21 6.66 5.82
CA GLN A 103 -8.49 6.10 6.97
C GLN A 103 -8.59 4.56 6.91
N THR A 104 -7.83 3.94 6.00
CA THR A 104 -7.99 2.53 5.65
C THR A 104 -7.12 1.60 6.50
N LEU A 105 -5.85 1.94 6.69
CA LEU A 105 -4.88 1.14 7.44
C LEU A 105 -4.22 1.99 8.51
N GLN A 106 -4.34 1.60 9.78
CA GLN A 106 -3.70 2.30 10.89
C GLN A 106 -2.24 1.87 11.04
N VAL A 107 -1.34 2.81 11.23
CA VAL A 107 0.00 2.54 11.77
C VAL A 107 -0.05 2.90 13.25
N TYR A 108 -0.05 1.87 14.10
CA TYR A 108 -0.18 2.05 15.53
C TYR A 108 1.18 2.25 16.20
N SER A 109 1.40 3.40 16.82
CA SER A 109 2.62 3.70 17.57
C SER A 109 3.90 3.44 16.76
N GLY A 110 3.92 3.87 15.50
CA GLY A 110 5.03 3.70 14.58
C GLY A 110 6.19 4.66 14.87
N LYS A 111 7.39 4.26 14.44
CA LYS A 111 8.62 5.05 14.52
C LYS A 111 8.88 5.79 13.20
N GLY A 112 9.74 6.79 13.27
CA GLY A 112 10.18 7.58 12.13
C GLY A 112 11.11 6.81 11.18
N LEU A 113 11.78 7.56 10.33
CA LEU A 113 12.69 7.02 9.32
C LEU A 113 13.76 6.14 10.00
N ASP A 114 13.93 4.91 9.49
CA ASP A 114 14.85 3.91 10.01
C ASP A 114 14.67 3.57 11.50
N GLY A 115 13.51 3.89 12.07
CA GLY A 115 13.20 3.65 13.48
C GLY A 115 13.56 4.81 14.39
N ALA A 116 13.86 5.98 13.84
CA ALA A 116 14.13 7.18 14.63
C ALA A 116 12.94 7.59 15.50
N ASP A 117 13.23 8.19 16.63
CA ASP A 117 12.24 8.77 17.53
C ASP A 117 11.61 10.03 16.91
N PHE A 118 10.29 10.16 17.04
CA PHE A 118 9.61 11.43 16.76
C PHE A 118 9.74 12.39 17.95
N VAL A 119 9.77 13.66 17.65
CA VAL A 119 9.86 14.75 18.66
C VAL A 119 8.48 15.39 18.87
N ALA A 120 7.68 15.47 17.82
CA ALA A 120 6.37 16.07 17.84
C ALA A 120 5.42 15.41 16.83
N LYS A 121 4.11 15.65 17.02
CA LYS A 121 3.08 15.21 16.07
C LYS A 121 3.28 15.77 14.66
N THR A 122 3.87 16.96 14.56
CA THR A 122 4.12 17.69 13.32
C THR A 122 5.27 17.13 12.49
N ASP A 123 6.00 16.14 12.99
CA ASP A 123 7.08 15.48 12.27
C ASP A 123 6.54 14.63 11.10
N LEU A 124 5.25 14.28 11.14
CA LEU A 124 4.52 13.69 10.03
C LEU A 124 3.39 14.61 9.55
N GLN A 125 3.17 14.64 8.25
CA GLN A 125 2.15 15.45 7.64
C GLN A 125 1.25 14.61 6.71
N VAL A 126 -0.03 14.97 6.69
CA VAL A 126 -1.00 14.42 5.72
C VAL A 126 -0.53 14.73 4.30
N GLY A 127 -0.70 13.77 3.39
CA GLY A 127 -0.28 13.88 2.00
C GLY A 127 1.14 13.37 1.71
N GLN A 128 1.96 13.12 2.72
CA GLN A 128 3.27 12.48 2.50
C GLN A 128 3.09 11.03 2.07
N THR A 129 3.86 10.58 1.08
CA THR A 129 3.93 9.17 0.68
C THR A 129 5.05 8.49 1.45
N VAL A 130 4.74 7.37 2.08
CA VAL A 130 5.69 6.60 2.90
C VAL A 130 5.70 5.13 2.50
N VAL A 131 6.82 4.47 2.74
CA VAL A 131 6.91 3.01 2.85
C VAL A 131 7.15 2.68 4.31
N VAL A 132 6.25 1.91 4.90
CA VAL A 132 6.32 1.49 6.30
C VAL A 132 6.62 0.01 6.36
N LYS A 133 7.55 -0.39 7.23
CA LYS A 133 7.85 -1.78 7.52
C LYS A 133 7.36 -2.13 8.91
N GLY A 134 6.57 -3.20 9.03
CA GLY A 134 6.04 -3.68 10.32
C GLY A 134 5.12 -4.89 10.18
N ASN A 135 4.66 -5.39 11.31
CA ASN A 135 3.77 -6.54 11.38
C ASN A 135 2.33 -6.14 11.12
N LEU A 136 1.69 -6.82 10.17
CA LEU A 136 0.28 -6.61 9.85
C LEU A 136 -0.59 -7.42 10.81
N LYS A 137 -1.67 -6.82 11.30
CA LYS A 137 -2.69 -7.53 12.10
C LYS A 137 -4.06 -6.86 12.04
N SER A 138 -5.08 -7.59 12.44
CA SER A 138 -6.37 -7.02 12.83
C SER A 138 -6.40 -6.86 14.35
N PHE A 139 -6.92 -5.73 14.81
CA PHE A 139 -7.13 -5.44 16.23
C PHE A 139 -8.60 -5.13 16.47
N THR A 140 -9.21 -5.80 17.44
CA THR A 140 -10.58 -5.49 17.85
C THR A 140 -10.53 -4.69 19.15
N ASN A 141 -11.05 -3.45 19.10
CA ASN A 141 -11.09 -2.58 20.26
C ASN A 141 -12.19 -3.02 21.26
N LYS A 142 -12.25 -2.36 22.41
CA LYS A 142 -13.24 -2.67 23.46
C LYS A 142 -14.69 -2.40 23.03
N GLN A 143 -14.90 -1.62 21.98
CA GLN A 143 -16.20 -1.32 21.38
C GLN A 143 -16.62 -2.35 20.33
N GLY A 144 -15.79 -3.39 20.09
CA GLY A 144 -16.05 -4.43 19.08
C GLY A 144 -15.72 -4.00 17.64
N GLN A 145 -15.07 -2.86 17.43
CA GLN A 145 -14.65 -2.41 16.10
C GLN A 145 -13.34 -3.08 15.73
N THR A 146 -13.26 -3.63 14.53
CA THR A 146 -12.04 -4.21 13.99
C THR A 146 -11.27 -3.15 13.19
N ILE A 147 -10.02 -2.96 13.55
CA ILE A 147 -9.09 -2.02 12.94
C ILE A 147 -8.00 -2.85 12.25
N MET A 148 -7.77 -2.58 10.97
CA MET A 148 -6.65 -3.14 10.23
C MET A 148 -5.43 -2.27 10.53
N GLU A 149 -4.35 -2.88 11.04
CA GLU A 149 -3.20 -2.08 11.48
C GLU A 149 -1.85 -2.71 11.16
N ILE A 150 -0.86 -1.85 11.04
CA ILE A 150 0.56 -2.17 11.19
C ILE A 150 0.87 -1.95 12.67
N ASP A 151 1.32 -2.99 13.35
CA ASP A 151 1.52 -2.99 14.81
C ASP A 151 2.64 -2.03 15.25
N ARG A 152 2.69 -1.80 16.56
CA ARG A 152 3.76 -1.03 17.20
C ARG A 152 5.15 -1.53 16.81
N SER A 153 6.14 -0.69 16.94
CA SER A 153 7.53 -0.95 16.53
C SER A 153 7.74 -1.00 15.01
N SER A 154 6.70 -0.71 14.22
CA SER A 154 6.85 -0.42 12.81
C SER A 154 7.70 0.84 12.61
N LYS A 155 8.32 0.95 11.44
CA LYS A 155 9.16 2.09 11.10
C LYS A 155 8.95 2.53 9.66
N ILE A 156 9.16 3.80 9.43
CA ILE A 156 9.21 4.35 8.08
C ILE A 156 10.56 3.97 7.46
N ILE A 157 10.53 3.43 6.24
CA ILE A 157 11.73 3.11 5.46
C ILE A 157 12.03 4.23 4.47
N THR A 158 11.00 4.73 3.79
CA THR A 158 11.12 5.89 2.91
C THR A 158 9.99 6.87 3.19
N ILE A 159 10.29 8.14 3.07
CA ILE A 159 9.34 9.23 3.16
C ILE A 159 9.59 10.20 2.00
N ASN A 160 8.61 10.34 1.14
CA ASN A 160 8.64 11.33 0.08
C ASN A 160 7.80 12.54 0.52
N ASN A 161 8.46 13.66 0.68
CA ASN A 161 7.82 14.95 0.98
C ASN A 161 7.13 15.56 -0.26
N SER A 162 7.06 14.82 -1.36
CA SER A 162 6.07 15.11 -2.37
C SER A 162 4.72 14.88 -1.68
N VAL A 163 4.26 15.87 -0.95
CA VAL A 163 2.85 16.11 -0.80
C VAL A 163 2.36 16.09 -2.26
N ASN A 164 1.79 14.96 -2.70
CA ASN A 164 0.86 15.03 -3.81
C ASN A 164 -0.17 16.04 -3.28
N PRO A 165 -0.21 17.27 -3.78
CA PRO A 165 -1.17 18.19 -3.25
C PRO A 165 -2.49 17.47 -3.45
N THR A 166 -3.16 17.03 -2.33
CA THR A 166 -4.61 17.15 -2.32
C THR A 166 -4.83 18.42 -3.09
N PRO A 167 -5.66 18.50 -4.13
CA PRO A 167 -5.88 19.76 -4.77
C PRO A 167 -6.32 20.71 -3.64
N GLN A 168 -5.32 21.21 -2.94
CA GLN A 168 -5.42 22.46 -2.23
C GLN A 168 -5.91 23.36 -3.35
N PRO A 169 -7.05 24.06 -3.16
CA PRO A 169 -7.41 25.05 -4.13
C PRO A 169 -6.09 25.77 -4.40
N THR A 170 -5.52 25.50 -5.56
CA THR A 170 -4.38 26.25 -6.03
C THR A 170 -4.88 27.67 -5.83
N THR A 171 -4.30 28.36 -4.86
CA THR A 171 -4.25 29.80 -4.99
C THR A 171 -3.47 29.97 -6.29
N ASP A 172 -4.21 29.79 -7.36
CA ASP A 172 -3.87 30.29 -8.65
C ASP A 172 -3.64 31.76 -8.34
N LEU A 173 -2.35 32.11 -8.19
CA LEU A 173 -1.98 33.46 -7.85
C LEU A 173 -2.44 34.30 -9.04
N ASN A 174 -3.75 34.59 -9.03
CA ASN A 174 -4.36 35.50 -9.97
C ASN A 174 -3.89 36.89 -9.56
N THR A 175 -2.83 37.34 -10.18
CA THR A 175 -2.25 38.66 -10.03
C THR A 175 -2.47 39.41 -11.34
N GLU A 176 -2.27 40.71 -11.32
CA GLU A 176 -2.34 41.51 -12.55
C GLU A 176 -1.44 40.94 -13.67
N ALA A 177 -0.25 40.44 -13.31
CA ALA A 177 0.71 39.84 -14.24
C ALA A 177 0.23 38.47 -14.78
N THR A 178 -0.55 37.72 -14.01
CA THR A 178 -1.08 36.38 -14.33
C THR A 178 -2.60 36.36 -14.43
N ALA A 179 -3.21 37.50 -14.83
CA ALA A 179 -4.64 37.63 -14.95
C ALA A 179 -5.26 36.57 -15.87
N TRP A 180 -6.33 35.97 -15.43
CA TRP A 180 -7.08 34.96 -16.20
C TRP A 180 -7.69 35.57 -17.46
N THR A 181 -7.76 34.80 -18.53
CA THR A 181 -8.61 35.14 -19.66
C THR A 181 -10.09 35.03 -19.24
N THR A 182 -10.95 35.71 -19.96
CA THR A 182 -12.42 35.63 -19.72
C THR A 182 -12.91 34.19 -19.74
N THR A 183 -12.39 33.36 -20.67
CA THR A 183 -12.75 31.93 -20.77
C THR A 183 -12.31 31.14 -19.54
N GLU A 184 -11.10 31.34 -19.04
CA GLU A 184 -10.58 30.68 -17.83
C GLU A 184 -11.37 31.08 -16.60
N ALA A 185 -11.71 32.37 -16.47
CA ALA A 185 -12.52 32.86 -15.36
C ALA A 185 -13.91 32.20 -15.34
N VAL A 186 -14.57 32.08 -16.49
CA VAL A 186 -15.87 31.40 -16.60
C VAL A 186 -15.77 29.93 -16.25
N GLN A 187 -14.74 29.22 -16.72
CA GLN A 187 -14.53 27.81 -16.39
C GLN A 187 -14.31 27.61 -14.88
N LYS A 188 -13.53 28.46 -14.24
CA LYS A 188 -13.29 28.39 -12.80
C LYS A 188 -14.56 28.64 -11.98
N ILE A 189 -15.39 29.60 -12.37
CA ILE A 189 -16.69 29.86 -11.72
C ILE A 189 -17.61 28.64 -11.88
N GLN A 190 -17.66 28.05 -13.07
CA GLN A 190 -18.48 26.86 -13.33
C GLN A 190 -18.00 25.63 -12.55
N ALA A 191 -16.68 25.54 -12.29
CA ALA A 191 -16.09 24.49 -11.46
C ALA A 191 -16.24 24.74 -9.94
N GLY A 192 -16.91 25.83 -9.53
CA GLY A 192 -17.06 26.21 -8.12
C GLY A 192 -15.78 26.72 -7.47
N GLN A 193 -14.76 27.03 -8.26
CA GLN A 193 -13.50 27.60 -7.82
C GLN A 193 -13.61 29.13 -7.77
N THR A 194 -14.20 29.66 -6.72
CA THR A 194 -14.24 31.10 -6.48
C THR A 194 -13.03 31.53 -5.66
N SER A 195 -12.35 32.60 -6.06
CA SER A 195 -11.35 33.25 -5.22
C SER A 195 -12.02 33.87 -4.00
N ASN A 196 -11.42 33.76 -2.81
CA ASN A 196 -11.88 34.48 -1.62
C ASN A 196 -11.54 35.99 -1.68
N GLY A 197 -11.62 36.60 -2.85
CA GLY A 197 -11.25 37.99 -3.06
C GLY A 197 -11.48 38.43 -4.50
N GLU A 198 -10.96 39.60 -4.85
CA GLU A 198 -11.00 40.13 -6.22
C GLU A 198 -10.11 39.30 -7.14
N ALA A 199 -10.60 39.01 -8.34
CA ALA A 199 -9.85 38.30 -9.36
C ALA A 199 -9.51 39.25 -10.53
N TYR A 200 -8.28 39.12 -11.05
CA TYR A 200 -7.87 39.83 -12.24
C TYR A 200 -8.28 39.04 -13.48
N VAL A 201 -9.02 39.65 -14.37
CA VAL A 201 -9.44 39.07 -15.66
C VAL A 201 -9.04 40.01 -16.78
N LYS A 202 -8.32 39.46 -17.79
CA LYS A 202 -7.98 40.20 -19.00
C LYS A 202 -8.95 39.86 -20.13
N GLY A 203 -9.42 40.87 -20.83
CA GLY A 203 -10.27 40.74 -22.02
C GLY A 203 -9.45 40.74 -23.29
#